data_1f314bc6f89df93c029b02b770d39096
#
_entry.id   1f314bc6f89df93c029b02b770d39096
#
_cell.length_a   1.000
_cell.length_b   1.000
_cell.length_c   1.000
_cell.angle_alpha   90.00
_cell.angle_beta   90.00
_cell.angle_gamma   90.00
#
_symmetry.space_group_name_H-M   'P 1'
#
loop_
_entity.id
_entity.type
_entity.pdbx_description
1 polymer ?
#
loop_
_entity_poly.entity_id
_entity_poly.type
_entity_poly.pdbx_seq_one_letter_code
_entity_poly.pdbx_strand_id
1 'polypeptide(L)' 'MTERIRLEFEGEVVDANKGQFKVQVNENLIVLCTLSGKIRTNSVKILLGDKVRIEVNEYDTSKGRIIFRNKS' A
#
# COMPACT_ATOMS: atom_id res chain seq x y z
N MET A 1 -25.81 -8.02 -5.24
CA MET A 1 -24.74 -7.30 -4.57
C MET A 1 -23.42 -7.55 -5.24
N THR A 2 -22.74 -6.52 -5.54
CA THR A 2 -21.48 -6.64 -6.27
C THR A 2 -20.31 -6.68 -5.29
N GLU A 3 -19.55 -7.74 -5.35
CA GLU A 3 -18.32 -7.80 -4.59
C GLU A 3 -17.26 -7.06 -5.34
N ARG A 4 -16.51 -6.26 -4.61
CA ARG A 4 -15.36 -5.60 -5.20
C ARG A 4 -14.20 -6.57 -5.17
N ILE A 5 -13.64 -6.80 -6.34
CA ILE A 5 -12.43 -7.59 -6.43
C ILE A 5 -11.28 -6.66 -6.09
N ARG A 6 -10.53 -7.03 -5.08
CA ARG A 6 -9.34 -6.27 -4.68
C ARG A 6 -8.13 -7.10 -4.97
N LEU A 7 -7.14 -6.44 -5.54
CA LEU A 7 -5.88 -7.09 -5.82
C LEU A 7 -4.92 -6.74 -4.69
N GLU A 8 -4.16 -7.72 -4.25
CA GLU A 8 -3.14 -7.50 -3.22
C GLU A 8 -1.77 -7.69 -3.83
N PHE A 9 -0.88 -6.79 -3.49
CA PHE A 9 0.51 -6.85 -3.93
C PHE A 9 1.42 -6.63 -2.76
N GLU A 10 2.64 -7.13 -2.88
CA GLU A 10 3.71 -6.78 -1.96
C GLU A 10 4.67 -5.85 -2.66
N GLY A 11 5.15 -4.87 -1.93
CA GLY A 11 6.07 -3.91 -2.51
C GLY A 11 6.90 -3.24 -1.45
N GLU A 12 7.75 -2.34 -1.90
CA GLU A 12 8.65 -1.60 -1.04
C GLU A 12 8.30 -0.12 -1.07
N VAL A 13 8.29 0.50 0.09
CA VAL A 13 8.01 1.93 0.19
C VAL A 13 9.22 2.70 -0.33
N VAL A 14 9.03 3.44 -1.42
CA VAL A 14 10.12 4.19 -2.05
C VAL A 14 10.00 5.69 -1.84
N ASP A 15 8.86 6.15 -1.35
CA ASP A 15 8.67 7.57 -1.04
C ASP A 15 7.55 7.71 -0.03
N ALA A 16 7.67 8.70 0.85
CA ALA A 16 6.65 8.98 1.85
C ALA A 16 6.51 10.48 1.98
N ASN A 17 5.28 10.97 1.84
CA ASN A 17 5.02 12.40 1.86
C ASN A 17 3.59 12.66 2.32
N LYS A 18 3.45 13.35 3.45
CA LYS A 18 2.15 13.85 3.94
C LYS A 18 1.07 12.78 3.98
N GLY A 19 1.41 11.62 4.55
CA GLY A 19 0.45 10.55 4.71
C GLY A 19 0.21 9.73 3.46
N GLN A 20 0.93 10.01 2.39
CA GLN A 20 0.89 9.22 1.16
C GLN A 20 2.22 8.52 0.96
N PHE A 21 2.16 7.31 0.45
CA PHE A 21 3.33 6.48 0.30
C PHE A 21 3.37 5.92 -1.12
N LYS A 22 4.52 6.04 -1.76
CA LYS A 22 4.71 5.38 -3.04
C LYS A 22 5.32 4.01 -2.79
N VAL A 23 4.63 3.00 -3.25
CA VAL A 23 5.04 1.61 -3.05
C VAL A 23 5.37 1.03 -4.42
N GLN A 24 6.60 0.60 -4.57
CA GLN A 24 7.03 -0.03 -5.81
C GLN A 24 6.74 -1.51 -5.75
N VAL A 25 5.85 -1.96 -6.62
CA VAL A 25 5.41 -3.34 -6.66
C VAL A 25 6.30 -4.16 -7.58
N ASN A 26 6.67 -3.58 -8.72
CA ASN A 26 7.61 -4.19 -9.63
C ASN A 26 8.33 -3.09 -10.42
N GLU A 27 9.16 -3.48 -11.37
CA GLU A 27 9.99 -2.51 -12.10
C GLU A 27 9.19 -1.42 -12.79
N ASN A 28 7.94 -1.74 -13.15
CA ASN A 28 7.14 -0.84 -13.96
C ASN A 28 5.93 -0.27 -13.24
N LEU A 29 5.70 -0.65 -11.99
CA LEU A 29 4.48 -0.25 -11.31
C LEU A 29 4.80 0.32 -9.93
N ILE A 30 4.45 1.59 -9.76
CA ILE A 30 4.48 2.26 -8.46
C ILE A 30 3.06 2.65 -8.13
N VAL A 31 2.60 2.28 -6.95
CA VAL A 31 1.24 2.55 -6.51
C VAL A 31 1.28 3.61 -5.42
N LEU A 32 0.44 4.62 -5.57
CA LEU A 32 0.30 5.66 -4.56
C LEU A 32 -0.67 5.16 -3.50
N CYS A 33 -0.18 5.00 -2.28
CA CYS A 33 -0.93 4.36 -1.21
C CYS A 33 -1.18 5.29 -0.06
N THR A 34 -2.31 5.08 0.61
CA THR A 34 -2.59 5.68 1.91
C THR A 34 -2.61 4.56 2.95
N LEU A 35 -2.64 4.93 4.21
CA LEU A 35 -2.73 3.93 5.27
C LEU A 35 -4.17 3.45 5.41
N SER A 36 -4.35 2.15 5.58
CA SER A 36 -5.66 1.62 5.89
C SER A 36 -6.04 2.04 7.31
N GLY A 37 -7.34 1.97 7.61
CA GLY A 37 -7.81 2.29 8.96
C GLY A 37 -7.18 1.40 10.02
N LYS A 38 -6.97 0.14 9.69
CA LYS A 38 -6.38 -0.81 10.62
C LYS A 38 -4.93 -0.44 10.95
N ILE A 39 -4.15 -0.09 9.94
CA ILE A 39 -2.77 0.34 10.14
C ILE A 39 -2.73 1.62 10.95
N ARG A 40 -3.61 2.56 10.63
CA ARG A 40 -3.66 3.84 11.34
C ARG A 40 -4.05 3.65 12.79
N THR A 41 -5.04 2.80 13.04
CA THR A 41 -5.51 2.53 14.40
C THR A 41 -4.44 1.89 15.26
N ASN A 42 -3.64 1.01 14.66
CA ASN A 42 -2.59 0.31 15.39
C ASN A 42 -1.31 1.13 15.52
N SER A 43 -1.32 2.36 15.03
CA SER A 43 -0.18 3.27 15.10
C SER A 43 1.08 2.68 14.49
N VAL A 44 0.92 1.91 13.45
CA VAL A 44 2.06 1.30 12.75
C VAL A 44 2.76 2.39 11.94
N LYS A 45 4.05 2.53 12.17
CA LYS A 45 4.84 3.52 11.47
C LYS A 45 5.46 2.91 10.21
N ILE A 46 5.22 3.55 9.08
CA ILE A 46 5.74 3.09 7.80
C ILE A 46 6.92 3.97 7.42
N LEU A 47 8.04 3.36 7.11
CA LEU A 47 9.27 4.06 6.77
C LEU A 47 9.72 3.70 5.37
N LEU A 48 10.58 4.53 4.81
CA LEU A 48 11.18 4.23 3.51
C LEU A 48 11.94 2.91 3.60
N GLY A 49 11.78 2.09 2.58
CA GLY A 49 12.43 0.79 2.53
C GLY A 49 11.65 -0.33 3.17
N ASP A 50 10.55 -0.01 3.84
CA ASP A 50 9.72 -1.05 4.46
C ASP A 50 9.03 -1.88 3.39
N LYS A 51 8.96 -3.18 3.64
CA LYS A 51 8.17 -4.07 2.81
C LYS A 51 6.75 -4.06 3.34
N VAL A 52 5.81 -3.83 2.45
CA VAL A 52 4.40 -3.71 2.84
C VAL A 52 3.53 -4.52 1.90
N ARG A 53 2.37 -4.87 2.39
CA ARG A 53 1.33 -5.45 1.54
C ARG A 53 0.27 -4.37 1.32
N ILE A 54 -0.13 -4.22 0.08
CA ILE A 54 -1.11 -3.22 -0.29
C ILE A 54 -2.27 -3.88 -1.01
N GLU A 55 -3.42 -3.22 -0.97
CA GLU A 55 -4.54 -3.63 -1.81
C GLU A 55 -4.88 -2.50 -2.75
N VAL A 56 -5.26 -2.85 -3.95
CA VAL A 56 -5.67 -1.89 -4.96
C VAL A 56 -7.00 -2.33 -5.54
N ASN A 57 -7.72 -1.36 -6.09
CA ASN A 57 -8.95 -1.64 -6.83
C ASN A 57 -8.54 -2.09 -8.23
N GLU A 58 -9.18 -3.15 -8.72
CA GLU A 58 -8.84 -3.65 -10.05
C GLU A 58 -9.10 -2.63 -11.16
N TYR A 59 -9.96 -1.66 -10.90
CA TYR A 59 -10.27 -0.63 -11.88
C TYR A 59 -9.27 0.52 -11.87
N ASP A 60 -8.48 0.64 -10.80
CA ASP A 60 -7.52 1.72 -10.71
C ASP A 60 -6.33 1.23 -9.88
N THR A 61 -5.41 0.56 -10.53
CA THR A 61 -4.25 0.00 -9.86
C THR A 61 -3.18 1.02 -9.54
N SER A 62 -3.38 2.29 -9.92
CA SER A 62 -2.41 3.33 -9.60
C SER A 62 -2.56 3.84 -8.17
N LYS A 63 -3.66 3.50 -7.51
CA LYS A 63 -3.93 3.94 -6.15
C LYS A 63 -4.27 2.74 -5.29
N GLY A 64 -3.75 2.74 -4.08
CA GLY A 64 -3.99 1.63 -3.19
C GLY A 64 -3.92 2.05 -1.75
N ARG A 65 -3.89 1.03 -0.90
CA ARG A 65 -3.93 1.20 0.53
C ARG A 65 -2.98 0.21 1.16
N ILE A 66 -2.15 0.68 2.08
CA ILE A 66 -1.27 -0.22 2.81
C ILE A 66 -2.10 -0.91 3.88
N ILE A 67 -2.16 -2.24 3.80
CA ILE A 67 -2.98 -3.03 4.72
C ILE A 67 -2.13 -3.82 5.70
N PHE A 68 -0.85 -3.97 5.43
CA PHE A 68 0.00 -4.77 6.29
C PHE A 68 1.46 -4.36 6.09
N ARG A 69 2.19 -4.30 7.19
CA ARG A 69 3.61 -4.01 7.15
C ARG A 69 4.37 -5.29 7.48
N ASN A 70 5.20 -5.73 6.54
CA ASN A 70 6.05 -6.88 6.77
C ASN A 70 7.30 -6.42 7.49
N LYS A 71 7.51 -6.97 8.66
CA LYS A 71 8.77 -6.77 9.34
C LYS A 71 9.79 -7.74 8.79
N SER A 72 10.83 -7.22 8.29
CA SER A 72 11.91 -8.08 7.81
C SER A 72 12.90 -8.36 8.91
#